data_b63f007d94fe1c1f48ea465cc82dd57e
#
_entry.id   b63f007d94fe1c1f48ea465cc82dd57e
#
_cell.length_a   1.000
_cell.length_b   1.000
_cell.length_c   1.000
_cell.angle_alpha   90.00
_cell.angle_beta   90.00
_cell.angle_gamma   90.00
#
_symmetry.space_group_name_H-M   'P 1'
#
loop_
_entity.id
_entity.type
_entity.pdbx_description
1 polymer ?
#
loop_
_entity_poly.entity_id
_entity_poly.type
_entity_poly.pdbx_seq_one_letter_code
_entity_poly.pdbx_strand_id
1 'polypeptide(L)'
;VLANPIISLLLTDKWSGVVILLQILCLDWMFDHLSQINLNLLWVKGRSDLSLRLEIIKKTIAIFILFVSIPFGLEVMCWGRVIYSLIATYLNTYYTNSLIDLTLKLQVKDVFPSLILSFIMGGIVFICISFFETDIVKIVIGCITGMSFYILLSFLFKLDSFFCILTLIIKTKNIDENIKKDFSSNSKDN
;
A
#
# COMPACT_ATOMS: atom_id res chain seq x y z
N VAL A 1 13.20 4.09 4.79
CA VAL A 1 13.98 4.24 6.02
C VAL A 1 14.71 2.94 6.34
N LEU A 2 14.03 1.80 6.44
CA LEU A 2 14.63 0.51 6.83
C LEU A 2 15.25 -0.28 5.66
N ALA A 3 15.25 0.23 4.43
CA ALA A 3 15.72 -0.49 3.25
C ALA A 3 17.18 -0.93 3.38
N ASN A 4 18.05 -0.06 3.88
CA ASN A 4 19.47 -0.36 4.03
C ASN A 4 19.73 -1.47 5.06
N PRO A 5 19.26 -1.41 6.32
CA PRO A 5 19.40 -2.50 7.27
C PRO A 5 18.81 -3.84 6.81
N ILE A 6 17.69 -3.79 6.08
CA ILE A 6 17.06 -5.02 5.55
C ILE A 6 17.95 -5.67 4.48
N ILE A 7 18.48 -4.89 3.54
CA ILE A 7 19.34 -5.41 2.46
C ILE A 7 20.66 -5.93 3.04
N SER A 8 21.30 -5.19 3.94
CA SER A 8 22.53 -5.62 4.61
C SER A 8 22.35 -6.95 5.34
N LEU A 9 21.25 -7.11 6.06
CA LEU A 9 20.96 -8.33 6.82
C LEU A 9 20.63 -9.54 5.93
N LEU A 10 19.83 -9.33 4.85
CA LEU A 10 19.34 -10.44 4.01
C LEU A 10 20.30 -10.81 2.90
N LEU A 11 20.96 -9.83 2.28
CA LEU A 11 21.71 -10.00 1.04
C LEU A 11 23.21 -9.68 1.16
N THR A 12 23.67 -9.22 2.32
CA THR A 12 25.03 -8.72 2.56
C THR A 12 25.33 -7.38 1.85
N ASP A 13 26.40 -6.71 2.26
CA ASP A 13 26.81 -5.37 1.78
C ASP A 13 27.15 -5.31 0.27
N LYS A 14 27.41 -6.47 -0.35
CA LYS A 14 27.64 -6.56 -1.82
C LYS A 14 26.43 -6.08 -2.63
N TRP A 15 25.23 -6.11 -2.04
CA TRP A 15 23.96 -5.75 -2.68
C TRP A 15 23.48 -4.34 -2.32
N SER A 16 24.34 -3.48 -1.79
CA SER A 16 23.98 -2.11 -1.39
C SER A 16 23.32 -1.30 -2.53
N GLY A 17 23.69 -1.55 -3.80
CA GLY A 17 23.03 -0.93 -4.95
C GLY A 17 21.53 -1.26 -5.11
N VAL A 18 21.05 -2.35 -4.51
CA VAL A 18 19.62 -2.73 -4.54
C VAL A 18 18.77 -1.85 -3.61
N VAL A 19 19.38 -1.18 -2.64
CA VAL A 19 18.67 -0.31 -1.69
C VAL A 19 17.87 0.78 -2.40
N ILE A 20 18.49 1.45 -3.38
CA ILE A 20 17.83 2.51 -4.16
C ILE A 20 16.68 1.95 -4.99
N LEU A 21 16.86 0.76 -5.59
CA LEU A 21 15.80 0.11 -6.35
C LEU A 21 14.60 -0.23 -5.47
N LEU A 22 14.85 -0.75 -4.25
CA LEU A 22 13.80 -1.04 -3.27
C LEU A 22 13.03 0.23 -2.86
N GLN A 23 13.74 1.34 -2.65
CA GLN A 23 13.11 2.62 -2.30
C GLN A 23 12.21 3.14 -3.43
N ILE A 24 12.65 3.06 -4.69
CA ILE A 24 11.87 3.46 -5.87
C ILE A 24 10.63 2.56 -5.99
N LEU A 25 10.78 1.24 -5.81
CA LEU A 25 9.65 0.30 -5.87
C LEU A 25 8.63 0.53 -4.75
N CYS A 26 9.04 1.00 -3.57
CA CYS A 26 8.09 1.40 -2.52
C CYS A 26 7.17 2.56 -2.97
N LEU A 27 7.69 3.50 -3.77
CA LEU A 27 6.87 4.55 -4.38
C LEU A 27 5.89 3.99 -5.42
N ASP A 28 6.34 3.05 -6.25
CA ASP A 28 5.48 2.35 -7.22
C ASP A 28 4.28 1.71 -6.53
N TRP A 29 4.51 0.92 -5.48
CA TRP A 29 3.45 0.25 -4.72
C TRP A 29 2.43 1.21 -4.09
N MET A 30 2.85 2.40 -3.68
CA MET A 30 1.93 3.39 -3.14
C MET A 30 0.86 3.81 -4.16
N PHE A 31 1.25 4.05 -5.42
CA PHE A 31 0.31 4.41 -6.48
C PHE A 31 -0.45 3.20 -7.02
N ASP A 32 0.18 2.03 -7.09
CA ASP A 32 -0.46 0.81 -7.56
C ASP A 32 -1.66 0.42 -6.68
N HIS A 33 -1.60 0.60 -5.37
CA HIS A 33 -2.74 0.36 -4.48
C HIS A 33 -3.96 1.23 -4.81
N LEU A 34 -3.78 2.51 -5.10
CA LEU A 34 -4.87 3.40 -5.54
C LEU A 34 -5.48 2.90 -6.86
N SER A 35 -4.64 2.46 -7.77
CA SER A 35 -5.04 1.88 -9.05
C SER A 35 -5.90 0.62 -8.85
N GLN A 36 -5.51 -0.27 -7.96
CA GLN A 36 -6.24 -1.52 -7.66
C GLN A 36 -7.60 -1.27 -7.01
N ILE A 37 -7.71 -0.31 -6.09
CA ILE A 37 -8.99 0.07 -5.48
C ILE A 37 -9.99 0.49 -6.57
N ASN A 38 -9.57 1.34 -7.50
CA ASN A 38 -10.42 1.78 -8.61
C ASN A 38 -10.84 0.61 -9.51
N LEU A 39 -9.94 -0.33 -9.79
CA LEU A 39 -10.24 -1.52 -10.59
C LEU A 39 -11.28 -2.43 -9.90
N ASN A 40 -11.12 -2.64 -8.59
CA ASN A 40 -12.08 -3.41 -7.79
C ASN A 40 -13.49 -2.80 -7.81
N LEU A 41 -13.59 -1.47 -7.79
CA LEU A 41 -14.88 -0.78 -7.90
C LEU A 41 -15.57 -1.06 -9.26
N LEU A 42 -14.82 -1.16 -10.35
CA LEU A 42 -15.38 -1.54 -11.66
C LEU A 42 -15.96 -2.96 -11.63
N TRP A 43 -15.28 -3.90 -10.95
CA TRP A 43 -15.76 -5.28 -10.81
C TRP A 43 -17.03 -5.35 -9.97
N VAL A 44 -17.07 -4.65 -8.84
CA VAL A 44 -18.28 -4.59 -7.98
C VAL A 44 -19.48 -4.01 -8.73
N LYS A 45 -19.25 -3.07 -9.65
CA LYS A 45 -20.31 -2.52 -10.52
C LYS A 45 -20.69 -3.40 -11.71
N GLY A 46 -20.10 -4.59 -11.82
CA GLY A 46 -20.37 -5.53 -12.91
C GLY A 46 -19.87 -5.08 -14.30
N ARG A 47 -18.98 -4.08 -14.35
CA ARG A 47 -18.43 -3.55 -15.60
C ARG A 47 -17.08 -4.19 -15.94
N SER A 48 -17.09 -5.52 -16.04
CA SER A 48 -15.90 -6.31 -16.41
C SER A 48 -15.39 -5.98 -17.82
N ASP A 49 -16.28 -5.53 -18.70
CA ASP A 49 -15.95 -5.05 -20.05
C ASP A 49 -14.97 -3.87 -20.04
N LEU A 50 -15.21 -2.89 -19.16
CA LEU A 50 -14.32 -1.74 -19.00
C LEU A 50 -13.00 -2.13 -18.32
N SER A 51 -13.06 -3.01 -17.32
CA SER A 51 -11.87 -3.54 -16.66
C SER A 51 -10.93 -4.24 -17.65
N LEU A 52 -11.47 -5.09 -18.53
CA LEU A 52 -10.68 -5.78 -19.56
C LEU A 52 -10.03 -4.79 -20.54
N ARG A 53 -10.77 -3.79 -21.01
CA ARG A 53 -10.21 -2.76 -21.90
C ARG A 53 -9.09 -1.99 -21.25
N LEU A 54 -9.28 -1.59 -19.97
CA LEU A 54 -8.26 -0.90 -19.19
C LEU A 54 -7.01 -1.76 -19.02
N GLU A 55 -7.17 -3.05 -18.72
CA GLU A 55 -6.03 -3.96 -18.57
C GLU A 55 -5.24 -4.08 -19.87
N ILE A 56 -5.90 -4.20 -21.03
CA ILE A 56 -5.22 -4.24 -22.34
C ILE A 56 -4.42 -2.95 -22.58
N ILE A 57 -5.03 -1.79 -22.37
CA ILE A 57 -4.36 -0.49 -22.53
C ILE A 57 -3.16 -0.38 -21.60
N LYS A 58 -3.33 -0.70 -20.31
CA LYS A 58 -2.27 -0.65 -19.32
C LYS A 58 -1.11 -1.59 -19.66
N LYS A 59 -1.40 -2.83 -20.07
CA LYS A 59 -0.35 -3.79 -20.48
C LYS A 59 0.42 -3.31 -21.70
N THR A 60 -0.25 -2.72 -22.68
CA THR A 60 0.42 -2.14 -23.85
C THR A 60 1.37 -1.00 -23.45
N ILE A 61 0.93 -0.09 -22.57
CA ILE A 61 1.76 0.99 -22.05
C ILE A 61 2.94 0.44 -21.24
N ALA A 62 2.71 -0.57 -20.39
CA ALA A 62 3.76 -1.21 -19.59
C ALA A 62 4.86 -1.82 -20.46
N ILE A 63 4.47 -2.55 -21.52
CA ILE A 63 5.42 -3.13 -22.46
C ILE A 63 6.24 -2.04 -23.15
N PHE A 64 5.58 -0.96 -23.61
CA PHE A 64 6.28 0.14 -24.26
C PHE A 64 7.30 0.81 -23.32
N ILE A 65 6.90 1.15 -22.10
CA ILE A 65 7.79 1.75 -21.09
C ILE A 65 8.96 0.80 -20.79
N LEU A 66 8.69 -0.50 -20.65
CA LEU A 66 9.72 -1.50 -20.40
C LEU A 66 10.78 -1.51 -21.53
N PHE A 67 10.36 -1.62 -22.79
CA PHE A 67 11.27 -1.65 -23.93
C PHE A 67 12.13 -0.38 -24.03
N VAL A 68 11.55 0.78 -23.76
CA VAL A 68 12.27 2.05 -23.76
C VAL A 68 13.27 2.11 -22.60
N SER A 69 12.96 1.50 -21.45
CA SER A 69 13.80 1.58 -20.24
C SER A 69 14.97 0.60 -20.23
N ILE A 70 14.87 -0.55 -20.93
CA ILE A 70 15.90 -1.61 -20.93
C ILE A 70 17.33 -1.07 -21.21
N PRO A 71 17.58 -0.26 -22.27
CA PRO A 71 18.94 0.17 -22.60
C PRO A 71 19.56 1.10 -21.55
N PHE A 72 18.78 1.68 -20.64
CA PHE A 72 19.24 2.65 -19.65
C PHE A 72 19.54 2.03 -18.27
N GLY A 73 19.32 0.73 -18.11
CA GLY A 73 19.64 -0.01 -16.89
C GLY A 73 18.50 -0.13 -15.88
N LEU A 74 18.77 -0.87 -14.79
CA LEU A 74 17.75 -1.28 -13.81
C LEU A 74 17.09 -0.11 -13.07
N GLU A 75 17.85 0.93 -12.75
CA GLU A 75 17.30 2.09 -12.05
C GLU A 75 16.24 2.81 -12.89
N VAL A 76 16.52 3.01 -14.18
CA VAL A 76 15.56 3.63 -15.11
C VAL A 76 14.33 2.73 -15.32
N MET A 77 14.50 1.41 -15.31
CA MET A 77 13.37 0.47 -15.35
C MET A 77 12.47 0.62 -14.11
N CYS A 78 13.03 0.78 -12.92
CA CYS A 78 12.26 1.04 -11.70
C CYS A 78 11.51 2.38 -11.76
N TRP A 79 12.14 3.43 -12.24
CA TRP A 79 11.46 4.71 -12.49
C TRP A 79 10.36 4.60 -13.56
N GLY A 80 10.60 3.80 -14.60
CA GLY A 80 9.59 3.46 -15.60
C GLY A 80 8.35 2.81 -14.98
N ARG A 81 8.53 1.94 -13.97
CA ARG A 81 7.43 1.36 -13.19
C ARG A 81 6.62 2.42 -12.43
N VAL A 82 7.30 3.37 -11.79
CA VAL A 82 6.62 4.48 -11.08
C VAL A 82 5.79 5.32 -12.05
N ILE A 83 6.34 5.66 -13.22
CA ILE A 83 5.62 6.39 -14.27
C ILE A 83 4.40 5.59 -14.75
N TYR A 84 4.57 4.30 -14.98
CA TYR A 84 3.47 3.41 -15.35
C TYR A 84 2.36 3.40 -14.29
N SER A 85 2.72 3.30 -13.02
CA SER A 85 1.79 3.26 -11.88
C SER A 85 0.96 4.55 -11.78
N LEU A 86 1.58 5.71 -12.01
CA LEU A 86 0.89 7.01 -12.09
C LEU A 86 -0.11 7.04 -13.26
N ILE A 87 0.30 6.58 -14.45
CA ILE A 87 -0.57 6.52 -15.63
C ILE A 87 -1.73 5.55 -15.38
N ALA A 88 -1.45 4.37 -14.80
CA ALA A 88 -2.47 3.37 -14.49
C ALA A 88 -3.49 3.89 -13.47
N THR A 89 -3.04 4.60 -12.43
CA THR A 89 -3.91 5.24 -11.44
C THR A 89 -4.80 6.29 -12.10
N TYR A 90 -4.24 7.14 -12.95
CA TYR A 90 -5.01 8.13 -13.68
C TYR A 90 -6.08 7.51 -14.59
N LEU A 91 -5.70 6.50 -15.39
CA LEU A 91 -6.63 5.80 -16.29
C LEU A 91 -7.75 5.11 -15.49
N ASN A 92 -7.42 4.34 -14.46
CA ASN A 92 -8.41 3.67 -13.65
C ASN A 92 -9.37 4.66 -13.00
N THR A 93 -8.86 5.77 -12.44
CA THR A 93 -9.70 6.80 -11.83
C THR A 93 -10.59 7.51 -12.85
N TYR A 94 -10.10 7.79 -14.06
CA TYR A 94 -10.88 8.41 -15.11
C TYR A 94 -12.12 7.59 -15.47
N TYR A 95 -11.96 6.27 -15.64
CA TYR A 95 -13.09 5.38 -15.92
C TYR A 95 -14.01 5.17 -14.72
N THR A 96 -13.45 5.11 -13.51
CA THR A 96 -14.25 5.00 -12.28
C THR A 96 -15.07 6.25 -12.02
N ASN A 97 -14.50 7.44 -12.27
CA ASN A 97 -15.21 8.71 -12.12
C ASN A 97 -16.48 8.80 -12.97
N SER A 98 -16.46 8.25 -14.19
CA SER A 98 -17.64 8.22 -15.06
C SER A 98 -18.79 7.34 -14.54
N LEU A 99 -18.53 6.47 -13.54
CA LEU A 99 -19.50 5.50 -13.01
C LEU A 99 -19.99 5.84 -11.60
N ILE A 100 -19.17 6.53 -10.80
CA ILE A 100 -19.38 6.68 -9.34
C ILE A 100 -19.12 8.13 -8.88
N ASP A 101 -18.83 9.08 -9.80
CA ASP A 101 -18.42 10.46 -9.47
C ASP A 101 -17.21 10.56 -8.52
N LEU A 102 -16.34 9.55 -8.53
CA LEU A 102 -15.20 9.45 -7.64
C LEU A 102 -13.95 10.06 -8.30
N THR A 103 -13.87 11.37 -8.24
CA THR A 103 -12.81 12.14 -8.87
C THR A 103 -11.44 11.86 -8.22
N LEU A 104 -10.37 11.88 -9.01
CA LEU A 104 -8.98 11.72 -8.52
C LEU A 104 -8.65 12.71 -7.38
N LYS A 105 -9.17 13.94 -7.46
CA LYS A 105 -8.99 14.96 -6.43
C LYS A 105 -9.56 14.55 -5.07
N LEU A 106 -10.71 13.86 -5.06
CA LEU A 106 -11.32 13.33 -3.84
C LEU A 106 -10.45 12.21 -3.27
N GLN A 107 -10.02 11.26 -4.09
CA GLN A 107 -9.17 10.16 -3.66
C GLN A 107 -7.84 10.65 -3.08
N VAL A 108 -7.19 11.63 -3.73
CA VAL A 108 -5.95 12.24 -3.21
C VAL A 108 -6.22 12.95 -1.89
N LYS A 109 -7.34 13.67 -1.76
CA LYS A 109 -7.71 14.35 -0.51
C LYS A 109 -7.90 13.36 0.65
N ASP A 110 -8.49 12.20 0.38
CA ASP A 110 -8.72 11.17 1.41
C ASP A 110 -7.44 10.45 1.83
N VAL A 111 -6.50 10.27 0.90
CA VAL A 111 -5.20 9.63 1.16
C VAL A 111 -4.18 10.59 1.76
N PHE A 112 -4.30 11.89 1.49
CA PHE A 112 -3.33 12.91 1.89
C PHE A 112 -3.03 12.95 3.40
N PRO A 113 -4.03 12.88 4.31
CA PRO A 113 -3.76 12.85 5.75
C PRO A 113 -2.92 11.64 6.16
N SER A 114 -3.22 10.46 5.60
CA SER A 114 -2.46 9.24 5.86
C SER A 114 -1.01 9.33 5.35
N LEU A 115 -0.80 9.98 4.20
CA LEU A 115 0.53 10.24 3.67
C LEU A 115 1.35 11.14 4.60
N ILE A 116 0.78 12.25 5.06
CA ILE A 116 1.46 13.15 6.01
C ILE A 116 1.86 12.39 7.28
N LEU A 117 0.93 11.61 7.86
CA LEU A 117 1.22 10.79 9.02
C LEU A 117 2.37 9.82 8.78
N SER A 118 2.38 9.15 7.62
CA SER A 118 3.43 8.21 7.23
C SER A 118 4.79 8.89 7.09
N PHE A 119 4.84 10.12 6.57
CA PHE A 119 6.07 10.91 6.50
C PHE A 119 6.59 11.30 7.89
N ILE A 120 5.70 11.76 8.78
CA ILE A 120 6.06 12.08 10.18
C ILE A 120 6.60 10.83 10.88
N MET A 121 5.87 9.70 10.78
CA MET A 121 6.31 8.41 11.32
C MET A 121 7.68 8.01 10.78
N GLY A 122 7.88 8.11 9.46
CA GLY A 122 9.16 7.81 8.82
C GLY A 122 10.31 8.65 9.35
N GLY A 123 10.08 9.94 9.59
CA GLY A 123 11.05 10.83 10.22
C GLY A 123 11.41 10.42 11.66
N ILE A 124 10.41 10.08 12.47
CA ILE A 124 10.61 9.61 13.85
C ILE A 124 11.41 8.30 13.87
N VAL A 125 11.01 7.33 13.03
CA VAL A 125 11.72 6.06 12.91
C VAL A 125 13.17 6.29 12.47
N PHE A 126 13.40 7.19 11.50
CA PHE A 126 14.76 7.52 11.05
C PHE A 126 15.64 8.05 12.18
N ILE A 127 15.11 8.96 13.00
CA ILE A 127 15.83 9.49 14.17
C ILE A 127 16.08 8.38 15.18
N CYS A 128 15.07 7.57 15.49
CA CYS A 128 15.22 6.47 16.48
C CYS A 128 16.30 5.45 16.08
N ILE A 129 16.33 5.04 14.81
CA ILE A 129 17.30 4.02 14.36
C ILE A 129 18.73 4.58 14.25
N SER A 130 18.90 5.91 14.14
CA SER A 130 20.23 6.54 14.07
C SER A 130 21.08 6.35 15.33
N PHE A 131 20.44 6.03 16.46
CA PHE A 131 21.14 5.78 17.73
C PHE A 131 21.68 4.36 17.89
N PHE A 132 21.35 3.46 16.95
CA PHE A 132 21.75 2.05 17.04
C PHE A 132 22.70 1.71 15.90
N GLU A 133 23.68 0.83 16.17
CA GLU A 133 24.65 0.39 15.15
C GLU A 133 24.24 -0.91 14.47
N THR A 134 23.65 -1.85 15.24
CA THR A 134 23.33 -3.20 14.76
C THR A 134 22.09 -3.21 13.87
N ASP A 135 22.17 -3.77 12.67
CA ASP A 135 21.08 -3.79 11.68
C ASP A 135 19.83 -4.51 12.17
N ILE A 136 19.99 -5.63 12.90
CA ILE A 136 18.85 -6.37 13.48
C ILE A 136 18.08 -5.48 14.47
N VAL A 137 18.81 -4.76 15.34
CA VAL A 137 18.21 -3.86 16.32
C VAL A 137 17.49 -2.70 15.64
N LYS A 138 18.07 -2.13 14.57
CA LYS A 138 17.44 -1.08 13.75
C LYS A 138 16.11 -1.55 13.16
N ILE A 139 16.06 -2.78 12.65
CA ILE A 139 14.83 -3.35 12.06
C ILE A 139 13.76 -3.55 13.13
N VAL A 140 14.11 -4.22 14.24
CA VAL A 140 13.14 -4.51 15.30
C VAL A 140 12.59 -3.24 15.95
N ILE A 141 13.48 -2.32 16.33
CA ILE A 141 13.08 -1.04 16.93
C ILE A 141 12.31 -0.20 15.91
N GLY A 142 12.76 -0.13 14.66
CA GLY A 142 12.06 0.60 13.60
C GLY A 142 10.64 0.08 13.34
N CYS A 143 10.43 -1.24 13.34
CA CYS A 143 9.11 -1.83 13.23
C CYS A 143 8.22 -1.52 14.44
N ILE A 144 8.73 -1.71 15.66
CA ILE A 144 7.95 -1.48 16.89
C ILE A 144 7.59 0.00 17.02
N THR A 145 8.57 0.91 16.87
CA THR A 145 8.33 2.35 16.94
C THR A 145 7.40 2.82 15.81
N GLY A 146 7.61 2.34 14.58
CA GLY A 146 6.76 2.69 13.45
C GLY A 146 5.31 2.29 13.68
N MET A 147 5.04 1.04 14.07
CA MET A 147 3.67 0.57 14.36
C MET A 147 3.04 1.34 15.52
N SER A 148 3.77 1.52 16.63
CA SER A 148 3.25 2.21 17.82
C SER A 148 2.89 3.66 17.52
N PHE A 149 3.78 4.39 16.83
CA PHE A 149 3.54 5.78 16.46
C PHE A 149 2.43 5.92 15.42
N TYR A 150 2.35 5.04 14.43
CA TYR A 150 1.28 5.10 13.45
C TYR A 150 -0.09 4.89 14.09
N ILE A 151 -0.24 3.91 14.98
CA ILE A 151 -1.47 3.66 15.73
C ILE A 151 -1.82 4.85 16.61
N LEU A 152 -0.85 5.38 17.36
CA LEU A 152 -1.04 6.53 18.24
C LEU A 152 -1.49 7.76 17.46
N LEU A 153 -0.80 8.10 16.37
CA LEU A 153 -1.13 9.26 15.54
C LEU A 153 -2.48 9.09 14.83
N SER A 154 -2.80 7.89 14.33
CA SER A 154 -4.09 7.60 13.70
C SER A 154 -5.26 7.77 14.69
N PHE A 155 -5.04 7.41 15.96
CA PHE A 155 -6.01 7.62 17.03
C PHE A 155 -6.14 9.11 17.39
N LEU A 156 -5.03 9.85 17.52
CA LEU A 156 -5.00 11.28 17.83
C LEU A 156 -5.69 12.12 16.75
N PHE A 157 -5.41 11.85 15.49
CA PHE A 157 -5.97 12.59 14.35
C PHE A 157 -7.35 12.09 13.93
N LYS A 158 -7.91 11.08 14.64
CA LYS A 158 -9.24 10.51 14.38
C LYS A 158 -9.46 10.21 12.89
N LEU A 159 -8.49 9.53 12.27
CA LEU A 159 -8.62 9.16 10.86
C LEU A 159 -9.84 8.26 10.66
N ASP A 160 -10.81 8.70 9.85
CA ASP A 160 -12.04 7.95 9.55
C ASP A 160 -11.74 6.53 9.05
N SER A 161 -10.69 6.37 8.25
CA SER A 161 -10.21 5.08 7.74
C SER A 161 -9.81 4.13 8.87
N PHE A 162 -9.14 4.62 9.92
CA PHE A 162 -8.71 3.82 11.07
C PHE A 162 -9.91 3.36 11.91
N PHE A 163 -10.85 4.25 12.19
CA PHE A 163 -12.08 3.91 12.92
C PHE A 163 -12.99 2.97 12.12
N CYS A 164 -13.04 3.10 10.81
CA CYS A 164 -13.76 2.18 9.93
C CYS A 164 -13.19 0.76 10.05
N ILE A 165 -11.87 0.60 9.98
CA ILE A 165 -11.19 -0.71 10.13
C ILE A 165 -11.46 -1.30 11.52
N LEU A 166 -11.33 -0.50 12.60
CA LEU A 166 -11.62 -0.96 13.96
C LEU A 166 -13.06 -1.45 14.11
N THR A 167 -14.02 -0.71 13.56
CA THR A 167 -15.43 -1.08 13.60
C THR A 167 -15.70 -2.38 12.85
N LEU A 168 -15.05 -2.58 11.69
CA LEU A 168 -15.14 -3.82 10.92
C LEU A 168 -14.57 -5.01 11.69
N ILE A 169 -13.39 -4.87 12.31
CA ILE A 169 -12.76 -5.93 13.11
C ILE A 169 -13.66 -6.33 14.29
N ILE A 170 -14.18 -5.35 15.02
CA ILE A 170 -15.07 -5.61 16.16
C ILE A 170 -16.37 -6.30 15.71
N LYS A 171 -16.96 -5.84 14.60
CA LYS A 171 -18.17 -6.44 14.04
C LYS A 171 -17.96 -7.87 13.58
N THR A 172 -16.84 -8.17 12.92
CA THR A 172 -16.50 -9.53 12.49
C THR A 172 -16.30 -10.45 13.69
N LYS A 173 -15.58 -9.98 14.73
CA LYS A 173 -15.38 -10.75 15.96
C LYS A 173 -16.70 -11.09 16.64
N ASN A 174 -17.62 -10.14 16.72
CA ASN A 174 -18.95 -10.38 17.31
C ASN A 174 -19.77 -11.39 16.51
N ILE A 175 -19.65 -11.39 15.18
CA ILE A 175 -20.32 -12.38 14.31
C ILE A 175 -19.75 -13.77 14.58
N ASP A 176 -18.42 -13.91 14.63
CA ASP A 176 -17.75 -15.19 14.90
C ASP A 176 -18.09 -15.75 16.29
N GLU A 177 -18.21 -14.89 17.32
CA GLU A 177 -18.62 -15.30 18.66
C GLU A 177 -20.10 -15.77 18.70
N ASN A 178 -20.99 -15.11 17.96
CA ASN A 178 -22.40 -15.52 17.87
C ASN A 178 -22.52 -16.85 17.13
N ILE A 179 -21.83 -17.04 16.01
CA ILE A 179 -21.81 -18.31 15.27
C ILE A 179 -21.31 -19.44 16.17
N LYS A 180 -20.23 -19.23 16.94
CA LYS A 180 -19.74 -20.24 17.90
C LYS A 180 -20.74 -20.59 18.99
N LYS A 181 -21.49 -19.61 19.51
CA LYS A 181 -22.55 -19.84 20.51
C LYS A 181 -23.68 -20.67 19.94
N ASP A 182 -24.13 -20.37 18.71
CA ASP A 182 -25.21 -21.11 18.04
C ASP A 182 -24.82 -22.57 17.76
N PHE A 183 -23.58 -22.80 17.34
CA PHE A 183 -23.06 -24.17 17.17
C PHE A 183 -22.94 -24.93 18.48
N SER A 184 -22.56 -24.25 19.58
CA SER A 184 -22.44 -24.89 20.90
C SER A 184 -23.79 -25.18 21.55
N SER A 185 -24.84 -24.41 21.27
CA SER A 185 -26.21 -24.68 21.74
C SER A 185 -26.83 -25.85 20.99
N ASN A 186 -26.73 -25.90 19.66
CA ASN A 186 -27.26 -27.01 18.84
C ASN A 186 -26.57 -28.36 19.10
N SER A 187 -25.33 -28.36 19.61
CA SER A 187 -24.58 -29.58 19.97
C SER A 187 -24.99 -30.15 21.35
N LYS A 188 -25.77 -29.43 22.16
CA LYS A 188 -26.22 -29.89 23.46
C LYS A 188 -27.64 -30.45 23.45
N ASP A 189 -28.40 -30.19 22.38
CA ASP A 189 -29.77 -30.60 22.21
C ASP A 189 -29.92 -31.90 21.38
N ASN A 190 -28.82 -32.51 20.95
CA ASN A 190 -28.71 -33.84 20.33
C ASN A 190 -27.91 -34.79 21.22
#